data_37861a6ce2adba66789b9234060212e2
#
_entry.id   37861a6ce2adba66789b9234060212e2
#
_cell.length_a   1.000
_cell.length_b   1.000
_cell.length_c   1.000
_cell.angle_alpha   90.00
_cell.angle_beta   90.00
_cell.angle_gamma   90.00
#
_symmetry.space_group_name_H-M   'P 1'
#
loop_
_entity.id
_entity.type
_entity.pdbx_description
1 polymer ?
#
loop_
_entity_poly.entity_id
_entity_poly.type
_entity_poly.pdbx_seq_one_letter_code
_entity_poly.pdbx_strand_id
1 'polypeptide(L)'
;MNEFLIANMAPIMFASLILFLMFGYAVTFSLAACGLFFGFVGVELGVIQPAFLQSLPLRMFGIMQNDTLLAIPFFTFMGLILERSGMAEDLLDTIGQLFGPIRGGLAYAVILVGAMLAATTGVVAASVISMGLISLPIMLRYGYDRRVAGGVIAASGTLAQIIPPSLVLIVLADQLGKSVGDLYKGAFIPGFVLTGLYIAYILAISFFRPQWVPALPAEARTIREDDGSSGLRSLSALTLISIAIAIAFAKWLPDTTPLDEQIVVSMCVGVGFAFVVSLINKVTKLGLLSNMAERVTFVLIPPLGLIFLVLGTIFLGIATPTEGGAMGAMGALIMAIARNRIDMKLIRQAMDSTMKLSCFVLFILIGATVFSLAFQGVDGPKWVEHLLSGLPGGQLGFLIVVNILVFVLAFFLDFFELAFIIIPLIGPVAEKLGIDLVWFGVLLAVNMQTSFMHPPFGFALFYLRSVAPAEDYVDRVTKQSIKKITIEQIYWGAVPFVIIQVLMVGLIIAFPGLVSSGLGKEELIDADKALMQMQTDEDKEKADAAADTANGGTVQADKDADDKEDPMKALLESMKQEQAKKP
;
A
#
# COMPACT_ATOMS: atom_id res chain seq x y z
N MET A 1 -30.31 -37.12 0.80
CA MET A 1 -30.20 -35.67 0.50
C MET A 1 -29.46 -34.95 1.61
N ASN A 2 -29.80 -35.18 2.88
CA ASN A 2 -29.10 -34.52 4.01
C ASN A 2 -27.62 -34.91 4.11
N GLU A 3 -27.25 -36.18 3.96
CA GLU A 3 -25.83 -36.59 3.99
C GLU A 3 -24.99 -35.96 2.88
N PHE A 4 -25.57 -35.86 1.67
CA PHE A 4 -24.89 -35.17 0.56
C PHE A 4 -24.68 -33.69 0.84
N LEU A 5 -25.70 -33.01 1.41
CA LEU A 5 -25.60 -31.59 1.78
C LEU A 5 -24.57 -31.36 2.89
N ILE A 6 -24.53 -32.24 3.89
CA ILE A 6 -23.56 -32.17 4.98
C ILE A 6 -22.14 -32.33 4.44
N ALA A 7 -21.90 -33.36 3.60
CA ALA A 7 -20.58 -33.65 3.05
C ALA A 7 -20.06 -32.57 2.06
N ASN A 8 -20.95 -31.82 1.43
CA ASN A 8 -20.58 -30.83 0.40
C ASN A 8 -21.00 -29.40 0.76
N MET A 9 -21.27 -29.11 2.03
CA MET A 9 -21.77 -27.79 2.43
C MET A 9 -20.76 -26.68 2.17
N ALA A 10 -19.49 -26.88 2.45
CA ALA A 10 -18.44 -25.90 2.21
C ALA A 10 -18.28 -25.52 0.72
N PRO A 11 -18.12 -26.48 -0.23
CA PRO A 11 -18.07 -26.14 -1.66
C PRO A 11 -19.37 -25.53 -2.19
N ILE A 12 -20.54 -25.95 -1.72
CA ILE A 12 -21.83 -25.36 -2.13
C ILE A 12 -21.92 -23.91 -1.63
N MET A 13 -21.55 -23.66 -0.39
CA MET A 13 -21.51 -22.31 0.19
C MET A 13 -20.60 -21.39 -0.61
N PHE A 14 -19.39 -21.85 -0.95
CA PHE A 14 -18.42 -21.06 -1.73
C PHE A 14 -18.91 -20.82 -3.16
N ALA A 15 -19.47 -21.84 -3.83
CA ALA A 15 -20.04 -21.70 -5.16
C ALA A 15 -21.25 -20.74 -5.17
N SER A 16 -22.10 -20.80 -4.14
CA SER A 16 -23.24 -19.90 -3.98
C SER A 16 -22.79 -18.45 -3.81
N LEU A 17 -21.73 -18.21 -3.05
CA LEU A 17 -21.16 -16.87 -2.92
C LEU A 17 -20.74 -16.31 -4.28
N ILE A 18 -19.96 -17.07 -5.06
CA ILE A 18 -19.53 -16.65 -6.40
C ILE A 18 -20.74 -16.34 -7.28
N LEU A 19 -21.77 -17.16 -7.23
CA LEU A 19 -23.00 -16.94 -7.99
C LEU A 19 -23.69 -15.63 -7.60
N PHE A 20 -23.85 -15.33 -6.30
CA PHE A 20 -24.44 -14.08 -5.82
C PHE A 20 -23.61 -12.86 -6.24
N LEU A 21 -22.28 -12.97 -6.20
CA LEU A 21 -21.39 -11.90 -6.65
C LEU A 21 -21.54 -11.63 -8.16
N MET A 22 -21.70 -12.68 -8.97
CA MET A 22 -21.94 -12.55 -10.41
C MET A 22 -23.28 -11.88 -10.76
N PHE A 23 -24.29 -11.93 -9.89
CA PHE A 23 -25.54 -11.19 -10.06
C PHE A 23 -25.41 -9.67 -9.81
N GLY A 24 -24.24 -9.22 -9.34
CA GLY A 24 -23.97 -7.79 -9.14
C GLY A 24 -24.59 -7.20 -7.87
N TYR A 25 -24.99 -8.02 -6.92
CA TYR A 25 -25.37 -7.55 -5.59
C TYR A 25 -24.16 -7.00 -4.84
N ALA A 26 -24.38 -6.00 -3.97
CA ALA A 26 -23.31 -5.48 -3.14
C ALA A 26 -22.67 -6.60 -2.30
N VAL A 27 -21.33 -6.69 -2.36
CA VAL A 27 -20.54 -7.82 -1.86
C VAL A 27 -20.79 -8.10 -0.38
N THR A 28 -20.82 -7.07 0.45
CA THR A 28 -21.10 -7.20 1.90
C THR A 28 -22.42 -7.93 2.17
N PHE A 29 -23.48 -7.58 1.45
CA PHE A 29 -24.78 -8.22 1.62
C PHE A 29 -24.78 -9.66 1.09
N SER A 30 -24.08 -9.92 -0.02
CA SER A 30 -23.93 -11.27 -0.57
C SER A 30 -23.19 -12.18 0.41
N LEU A 31 -22.09 -11.68 1.00
CA LEU A 31 -21.32 -12.40 2.03
C LEU A 31 -22.15 -12.68 3.27
N ALA A 32 -22.80 -11.64 3.82
CA ALA A 32 -23.59 -11.78 5.03
C ALA A 32 -24.82 -12.70 4.81
N ALA A 33 -25.53 -12.54 3.69
CA ALA A 33 -26.68 -13.38 3.36
C ALA A 33 -26.28 -14.85 3.17
N CYS A 34 -25.19 -15.10 2.42
CA CYS A 34 -24.66 -16.45 2.22
C CYS A 34 -24.22 -17.07 3.56
N GLY A 35 -23.46 -16.32 4.38
CA GLY A 35 -23.01 -16.75 5.70
C GLY A 35 -24.16 -17.09 6.63
N LEU A 36 -25.16 -16.21 6.74
CA LEU A 36 -26.33 -16.44 7.61
C LEU A 36 -27.17 -17.61 7.10
N PHE A 37 -27.47 -17.69 5.79
CA PHE A 37 -28.26 -18.77 5.21
C PHE A 37 -27.62 -20.13 5.50
N PHE A 38 -26.35 -20.33 5.14
CA PHE A 38 -25.67 -21.59 5.39
C PHE A 38 -25.37 -21.81 6.88
N GLY A 39 -25.20 -20.76 7.67
CA GLY A 39 -25.10 -20.83 9.12
C GLY A 39 -26.36 -21.44 9.73
N PHE A 40 -27.55 -20.96 9.37
CA PHE A 40 -28.84 -21.53 9.85
C PHE A 40 -29.08 -22.93 9.32
N VAL A 41 -28.82 -23.18 8.03
CA VAL A 41 -28.94 -24.55 7.46
C VAL A 41 -27.98 -25.50 8.18
N GLY A 42 -26.77 -25.08 8.50
CA GLY A 42 -25.81 -25.88 9.28
C GLY A 42 -26.27 -26.20 10.68
N VAL A 43 -26.96 -25.26 11.34
CA VAL A 43 -27.59 -25.50 12.67
C VAL A 43 -28.71 -26.51 12.56
N GLU A 44 -29.64 -26.38 11.59
CA GLU A 44 -30.75 -27.30 11.37
C GLU A 44 -30.29 -28.72 11.04
N LEU A 45 -29.17 -28.83 10.31
CA LEU A 45 -28.58 -30.15 9.94
C LEU A 45 -27.68 -30.71 11.06
N GLY A 46 -27.49 -29.97 12.19
CA GLY A 46 -26.67 -30.41 13.30
C GLY A 46 -25.15 -30.34 13.05
N VAL A 47 -24.73 -29.68 11.97
CA VAL A 47 -23.30 -29.47 11.62
C VAL A 47 -22.67 -28.35 12.45
N ILE A 48 -23.44 -27.28 12.69
CA ILE A 48 -23.01 -26.12 13.47
C ILE A 48 -23.78 -26.07 14.80
N GLN A 49 -23.07 -25.90 15.89
CA GLN A 49 -23.73 -25.65 17.17
C GLN A 49 -24.28 -24.22 17.21
N PRO A 50 -25.51 -23.97 17.70
CA PRO A 50 -26.08 -22.62 17.79
C PRO A 50 -25.20 -21.62 18.55
N ALA A 51 -24.51 -22.07 19.60
CA ALA A 51 -23.58 -21.27 20.37
C ALA A 51 -22.41 -20.69 19.53
N PHE A 52 -22.03 -21.38 18.45
CA PHE A 52 -20.97 -20.91 17.55
C PHE A 52 -21.35 -19.62 16.83
N LEU A 53 -22.60 -19.49 16.38
CA LEU A 53 -23.09 -18.25 15.75
C LEU A 53 -23.23 -17.09 16.75
N GLN A 54 -23.38 -17.37 18.04
CA GLN A 54 -23.43 -16.35 19.09
C GLN A 54 -22.09 -15.62 19.27
N SER A 55 -20.98 -16.13 18.74
CA SER A 55 -19.69 -15.45 18.75
C SER A 55 -19.61 -14.25 17.78
N LEU A 56 -20.59 -14.09 16.88
CA LEU A 56 -20.59 -13.04 15.86
C LEU A 56 -20.50 -11.61 16.42
N PRO A 57 -21.27 -11.21 17.47
CA PRO A 57 -21.13 -9.89 18.07
C PRO A 57 -19.72 -9.61 18.62
N LEU A 58 -19.11 -10.63 19.25
CA LEU A 58 -17.73 -10.50 19.78
C LEU A 58 -16.71 -10.30 18.66
N ARG A 59 -16.84 -11.05 17.55
CA ARG A 59 -15.98 -10.85 16.38
C ARG A 59 -16.15 -9.47 15.74
N MET A 60 -17.39 -8.98 15.66
CA MET A 60 -17.67 -7.61 15.17
C MET A 60 -17.04 -6.57 16.09
N PHE A 61 -17.13 -6.76 17.42
CA PHE A 61 -16.48 -5.88 18.37
C PHE A 61 -14.96 -5.89 18.21
N GLY A 62 -14.35 -7.05 17.95
CA GLY A 62 -12.92 -7.16 17.64
C GLY A 62 -12.51 -6.34 16.41
N ILE A 63 -13.34 -6.30 15.36
CA ILE A 63 -13.10 -5.43 14.18
C ILE A 63 -13.10 -3.95 14.58
N MET A 64 -14.04 -3.55 15.43
CA MET A 64 -14.16 -2.15 15.90
C MET A 64 -12.98 -1.71 16.77
N GLN A 65 -12.32 -2.65 17.44
CA GLN A 65 -11.13 -2.41 18.27
C GLN A 65 -9.80 -2.60 17.54
N ASN A 66 -9.83 -2.89 16.25
CA ASN A 66 -8.62 -3.15 15.48
C ASN A 66 -7.88 -1.83 15.15
N ASP A 67 -6.82 -1.55 15.88
CA ASP A 67 -6.01 -0.34 15.73
C ASP A 67 -5.32 -0.27 14.35
N THR A 68 -4.96 -1.41 13.76
CA THR A 68 -4.32 -1.45 12.44
C THR A 68 -5.23 -0.86 11.35
N LEU A 69 -6.54 -1.11 11.44
CA LEU A 69 -7.51 -0.60 10.47
C LEU A 69 -7.73 0.91 10.59
N LEU A 70 -7.42 1.52 11.75
CA LEU A 70 -7.45 2.98 11.91
C LEU A 70 -6.41 3.71 11.07
N ALA A 71 -5.37 3.03 10.60
CA ALA A 71 -4.43 3.60 9.65
C ALA A 71 -5.10 3.97 8.32
N ILE A 72 -6.17 3.24 7.90
CA ILE A 72 -6.88 3.46 6.63
C ILE A 72 -7.44 4.89 6.52
N PRO A 73 -8.27 5.40 7.47
CA PRO A 73 -8.76 6.77 7.40
C PRO A 73 -7.64 7.81 7.43
N PHE A 74 -6.58 7.62 8.20
CA PHE A 74 -5.49 8.60 8.29
C PHE A 74 -4.71 8.70 6.98
N PHE A 75 -4.30 7.58 6.39
CA PHE A 75 -3.60 7.61 5.10
C PHE A 75 -4.49 8.10 3.96
N THR A 76 -5.77 7.72 3.95
CA THR A 76 -6.74 8.22 2.98
C THR A 76 -6.89 9.73 3.09
N PHE A 77 -7.05 10.26 4.29
CA PHE A 77 -7.17 11.70 4.52
C PHE A 77 -5.90 12.45 4.11
N MET A 78 -4.71 11.95 4.50
CA MET A 78 -3.43 12.48 4.07
C MET A 78 -3.36 12.62 2.55
N GLY A 79 -3.65 11.53 1.84
CA GLY A 79 -3.60 11.48 0.39
C GLY A 79 -4.57 12.47 -0.27
N LEU A 80 -5.81 12.53 0.21
CA LEU A 80 -6.83 13.44 -0.31
C LEU A 80 -6.50 14.91 -0.08
N ILE A 81 -5.88 15.26 1.04
CA ILE A 81 -5.40 16.63 1.29
C ILE A 81 -4.28 17.00 0.32
N LEU A 82 -3.28 16.11 0.13
CA LEU A 82 -2.18 16.33 -0.80
C LEU A 82 -2.65 16.47 -2.25
N GLU A 83 -3.60 15.64 -2.66
CA GLU A 83 -4.18 15.67 -3.98
C GLU A 83 -5.00 16.95 -4.21
N ARG A 84 -5.99 17.22 -3.36
CA ARG A 84 -6.95 18.32 -3.56
C ARG A 84 -6.38 19.71 -3.32
N SER A 85 -5.24 19.81 -2.60
CA SER A 85 -4.52 21.07 -2.46
C SER A 85 -3.73 21.46 -3.72
N GLY A 86 -3.80 20.67 -4.81
CA GLY A 86 -3.10 20.93 -6.07
C GLY A 86 -1.59 20.67 -6.01
N MET A 87 -1.09 20.01 -4.96
CA MET A 87 0.33 19.63 -4.88
C MET A 87 0.70 18.59 -5.94
N ALA A 88 -0.23 17.70 -6.28
CA ALA A 88 -0.06 16.74 -7.37
C ALA A 88 0.14 17.42 -8.74
N GLU A 89 -0.61 18.51 -8.99
CA GLU A 89 -0.50 19.30 -10.21
C GLU A 89 0.86 20.01 -10.30
N ASP A 90 1.29 20.63 -9.20
CA ASP A 90 2.60 21.28 -9.13
C ASP A 90 3.75 20.29 -9.36
N LEU A 91 3.66 19.08 -8.79
CA LEU A 91 4.62 18.00 -8.98
C LEU A 91 4.71 17.60 -10.45
N LEU A 92 3.55 17.35 -11.08
CA LEU A 92 3.51 16.91 -12.47
C LEU A 92 4.02 17.97 -13.43
N ASP A 93 3.62 19.24 -13.23
CA ASP A 93 4.13 20.34 -14.07
C ASP A 93 5.65 20.47 -13.90
N THR A 94 6.16 20.45 -12.67
CA THR A 94 7.59 20.58 -12.41
C THR A 94 8.41 19.44 -13.00
N ILE A 95 8.00 18.19 -12.78
CA ILE A 95 8.70 17.01 -13.32
C ILE A 95 8.48 16.91 -14.83
N GLY A 96 7.30 17.27 -15.33
CA GLY A 96 6.99 17.35 -16.75
C GLY A 96 7.88 18.35 -17.50
N GLN A 97 8.16 19.51 -16.90
CA GLN A 97 9.10 20.49 -17.42
C GLN A 97 10.55 20.00 -17.35
N LEU A 98 10.92 19.32 -16.27
CA LEU A 98 12.26 18.75 -16.06
C LEU A 98 12.62 17.73 -17.16
N PHE A 99 11.71 16.78 -17.40
CA PHE A 99 11.90 15.74 -18.43
C PHE A 99 11.41 16.16 -19.82
N GLY A 100 10.77 17.32 -19.96
CA GLY A 100 10.20 17.81 -21.21
C GLY A 100 11.11 17.76 -22.43
N PRO A 101 12.42 18.06 -22.34
CA PRO A 101 13.35 17.96 -23.45
C PRO A 101 13.54 16.54 -23.99
N ILE A 102 13.23 15.52 -23.21
CA ILE A 102 13.50 14.12 -23.53
C ILE A 102 12.25 13.49 -24.17
N ARG A 103 12.43 12.63 -25.17
CA ARG A 103 11.33 11.82 -25.73
C ARG A 103 10.76 10.91 -24.65
N GLY A 104 9.44 10.89 -24.53
CA GLY A 104 8.79 10.18 -23.43
C GLY A 104 8.76 10.96 -22.10
N GLY A 105 9.29 12.19 -22.05
CA GLY A 105 9.46 12.96 -20.83
C GLY A 105 8.20 13.13 -20.01
N LEU A 106 7.05 13.42 -20.62
CA LEU A 106 5.78 13.50 -19.93
C LEU A 106 5.33 12.14 -19.37
N ALA A 107 5.61 11.03 -20.09
CA ALA A 107 5.28 9.70 -19.58
C ALA A 107 6.16 9.31 -18.38
N TYR A 108 7.45 9.66 -18.40
CA TYR A 108 8.31 9.49 -17.21
C TYR A 108 7.83 10.33 -16.05
N ALA A 109 7.43 11.58 -16.29
CA ALA A 109 6.86 12.44 -15.25
C ALA A 109 5.60 11.82 -14.65
N VAL A 110 4.68 11.30 -15.48
CA VAL A 110 3.45 10.64 -15.02
C VAL A 110 3.76 9.40 -14.17
N ILE A 111 4.73 8.56 -14.55
CA ILE A 111 5.11 7.38 -13.76
C ILE A 111 5.72 7.80 -12.42
N LEU A 112 6.66 8.75 -12.41
CA LEU A 112 7.33 9.18 -11.18
C LEU A 112 6.37 9.90 -10.24
N VAL A 113 5.56 10.83 -10.76
CA VAL A 113 4.56 11.53 -9.95
C VAL A 113 3.47 10.58 -9.50
N GLY A 114 3.05 9.65 -10.37
CA GLY A 114 2.12 8.59 -10.01
C GLY A 114 2.63 7.72 -8.87
N ALA A 115 3.91 7.31 -8.90
CA ALA A 115 4.55 6.57 -7.81
C ALA A 115 4.61 7.39 -6.51
N MET A 116 4.90 8.70 -6.59
CA MET A 116 4.89 9.59 -5.42
C MET A 116 3.48 9.79 -4.86
N LEU A 117 2.48 10.02 -5.73
CA LEU A 117 1.08 10.12 -5.32
C LEU A 117 0.56 8.78 -4.78
N ALA A 118 0.99 7.67 -5.37
CA ALA A 118 0.72 6.34 -4.89
C ALA A 118 1.12 6.19 -3.41
N ALA A 119 2.34 6.59 -3.08
CA ALA A 119 2.87 6.59 -1.72
C ALA A 119 2.15 7.56 -0.76
N THR A 120 1.37 8.51 -1.27
CA THR A 120 0.64 9.46 -0.41
C THR A 120 -0.84 9.13 -0.29
N THR A 121 -1.48 8.64 -1.36
CA THR A 121 -2.93 8.47 -1.38
C THR A 121 -3.37 7.05 -1.00
N GLY A 122 -2.60 6.04 -1.37
CA GLY A 122 -2.99 4.64 -1.22
C GLY A 122 -4.30 4.26 -1.96
N VAL A 123 -4.91 5.20 -2.71
CA VAL A 123 -6.21 5.04 -3.36
C VAL A 123 -6.08 5.20 -4.87
N VAL A 124 -6.29 4.11 -5.60
CA VAL A 124 -6.15 4.06 -7.07
C VAL A 124 -7.09 5.04 -7.78
N ALA A 125 -8.35 5.12 -7.34
CA ALA A 125 -9.34 6.00 -7.95
C ALA A 125 -8.89 7.46 -7.97
N ALA A 126 -8.45 7.97 -6.82
CA ALA A 126 -7.98 9.33 -6.66
C ALA A 126 -6.76 9.60 -7.57
N SER A 127 -5.77 8.72 -7.52
CA SER A 127 -4.54 8.85 -8.32
C SER A 127 -4.83 8.84 -9.83
N VAL A 128 -5.65 7.90 -10.33
CA VAL A 128 -5.95 7.79 -11.77
C VAL A 128 -6.77 8.98 -12.25
N ILE A 129 -7.78 9.42 -11.49
CA ILE A 129 -8.62 10.57 -11.85
C ILE A 129 -7.78 11.85 -11.89
N SER A 130 -7.01 12.14 -10.84
CA SER A 130 -6.15 13.32 -10.77
C SER A 130 -5.13 13.34 -11.90
N MET A 131 -4.40 12.24 -12.08
CA MET A 131 -3.41 12.12 -13.16
C MET A 131 -4.07 12.21 -14.53
N GLY A 132 -5.28 11.64 -14.70
CA GLY A 132 -6.06 11.73 -15.92
C GLY A 132 -6.47 13.16 -16.26
N LEU A 133 -7.00 13.91 -15.29
CA LEU A 133 -7.42 15.29 -15.49
C LEU A 133 -6.26 16.23 -15.83
N ILE A 134 -5.09 16.02 -15.23
CA ILE A 134 -3.93 16.90 -15.38
C ILE A 134 -3.08 16.49 -16.58
N SER A 135 -2.68 15.20 -16.65
CA SER A 135 -1.69 14.72 -17.62
C SER A 135 -2.26 14.47 -19.01
N LEU A 136 -3.48 13.89 -19.06
CA LEU A 136 -4.05 13.43 -20.33
C LEU A 136 -4.24 14.55 -21.34
N PRO A 137 -4.84 15.71 -20.98
CA PRO A 137 -4.96 16.83 -21.92
C PRO A 137 -3.60 17.32 -22.44
N ILE A 138 -2.58 17.36 -21.57
CA ILE A 138 -1.23 17.78 -21.93
C ILE A 138 -0.57 16.78 -22.89
N MET A 139 -0.65 15.49 -22.59
CA MET A 139 -0.10 14.44 -23.44
C MET A 139 -0.75 14.43 -24.83
N LEU A 140 -2.08 14.55 -24.88
CA LEU A 140 -2.83 14.61 -26.15
C LEU A 140 -2.49 15.86 -26.98
N ARG A 141 -2.37 17.01 -26.33
CA ARG A 141 -1.99 18.29 -26.93
C ARG A 141 -0.65 18.20 -27.67
N TYR A 142 0.31 17.49 -27.09
CA TYR A 142 1.66 17.36 -27.66
C TYR A 142 1.87 16.08 -28.45
N GLY A 143 0.77 15.42 -28.87
CA GLY A 143 0.80 14.36 -29.86
C GLY A 143 1.19 12.98 -29.35
N TYR A 144 1.08 12.71 -28.05
CA TYR A 144 1.25 11.34 -27.54
C TYR A 144 0.21 10.38 -28.12
N ASP A 145 0.63 9.15 -28.41
CA ASP A 145 -0.32 8.09 -28.75
C ASP A 145 -1.31 7.88 -27.61
N ARG A 146 -2.61 7.82 -27.94
CA ARG A 146 -3.71 7.75 -26.95
C ARG A 146 -3.64 6.50 -26.10
N ARG A 147 -3.17 5.38 -26.68
CA ARG A 147 -2.99 4.11 -25.96
C ARG A 147 -1.88 4.24 -24.93
N VAL A 148 -0.73 4.81 -25.32
CA VAL A 148 0.38 5.02 -24.39
C VAL A 148 0.00 5.99 -23.29
N ALA A 149 -0.64 7.12 -23.62
CA ALA A 149 -1.08 8.10 -22.64
C ALA A 149 -2.06 7.49 -21.63
N GLY A 150 -3.09 6.79 -22.11
CA GLY A 150 -4.07 6.13 -21.22
C GLY A 150 -3.44 5.02 -20.38
N GLY A 151 -2.62 4.17 -21.00
CA GLY A 151 -1.96 3.06 -20.28
C GLY A 151 -1.02 3.53 -19.18
N VAL A 152 -0.19 4.54 -19.46
CA VAL A 152 0.74 5.11 -18.46
C VAL A 152 -0.01 5.72 -17.28
N ILE A 153 -1.06 6.50 -17.53
CA ILE A 153 -1.84 7.13 -16.46
C ILE A 153 -2.53 6.07 -15.58
N ALA A 154 -3.19 5.09 -16.19
CA ALA A 154 -3.85 4.03 -15.44
C ALA A 154 -2.83 3.21 -14.64
N ALA A 155 -1.72 2.79 -15.26
CA ALA A 155 -0.68 1.99 -14.60
C ALA A 155 0.03 2.74 -13.47
N SER A 156 0.36 4.03 -13.67
CA SER A 156 0.99 4.83 -12.62
C SER A 156 0.09 5.00 -11.40
N GLY A 157 -1.21 5.16 -11.61
CA GLY A 157 -2.17 5.24 -10.50
C GLY A 157 -2.32 3.94 -9.72
N THR A 158 -2.14 2.77 -10.37
CA THR A 158 -2.21 1.47 -9.67
C THR A 158 -0.98 1.15 -8.83
N LEU A 159 0.13 1.87 -8.98
CA LEU A 159 1.30 1.76 -8.08
C LEU A 159 0.95 2.04 -6.62
N ALA A 160 -0.17 2.75 -6.35
CA ALA A 160 -0.69 3.01 -5.01
C ALA A 160 -0.97 1.74 -4.18
N GLN A 161 -1.03 0.59 -4.81
CA GLN A 161 -1.27 -0.66 -4.11
C GLN A 161 -0.01 -1.33 -3.57
N ILE A 162 1.13 -1.10 -4.21
CA ILE A 162 2.37 -1.79 -3.86
C ILE A 162 3.42 -0.86 -3.24
N ILE A 163 3.42 0.44 -3.57
CA ILE A 163 4.38 1.38 -3.00
C ILE A 163 3.91 1.81 -1.60
N PRO A 164 4.69 1.57 -0.54
CA PRO A 164 4.34 2.02 0.81
C PRO A 164 4.29 3.57 0.93
N PRO A 165 3.41 4.11 1.80
CA PRO A 165 2.37 3.44 2.56
C PRO A 165 1.14 3.11 1.69
N SER A 166 0.77 1.84 1.64
CA SER A 166 -0.33 1.31 0.82
C SER A 166 -1.44 0.76 1.71
N LEU A 167 -2.69 1.12 1.42
CA LEU A 167 -3.87 0.56 2.10
C LEU A 167 -4.01 -0.95 1.86
N VAL A 168 -3.60 -1.40 0.69
CA VAL A 168 -3.60 -2.81 0.30
C VAL A 168 -2.72 -3.63 1.24
N LEU A 169 -1.50 -3.15 1.48
CA LEU A 169 -0.55 -3.85 2.35
C LEU A 169 -1.01 -3.83 3.83
N ILE A 170 -1.70 -2.78 4.28
CA ILE A 170 -2.29 -2.74 5.63
C ILE A 170 -3.31 -3.88 5.79
N VAL A 171 -4.24 -3.99 4.83
CA VAL A 171 -5.29 -5.02 4.88
C VAL A 171 -4.70 -6.41 4.75
N LEU A 172 -3.72 -6.62 3.87
CA LEU A 172 -3.06 -7.91 3.73
C LEU A 172 -2.28 -8.29 4.99
N ALA A 173 -1.61 -7.34 5.64
CA ALA A 173 -0.94 -7.55 6.92
C ALA A 173 -1.92 -8.02 8.00
N ASP A 174 -3.05 -7.33 8.14
CA ASP A 174 -4.12 -7.66 9.07
C ASP A 174 -4.66 -9.08 8.82
N GLN A 175 -4.97 -9.41 7.56
CA GLN A 175 -5.54 -10.71 7.19
C GLN A 175 -4.55 -11.88 7.28
N LEU A 176 -3.25 -11.62 7.11
CA LEU A 176 -2.18 -12.62 7.25
C LEU A 176 -1.62 -12.69 8.69
N GLY A 177 -2.09 -11.81 9.59
CA GLY A 177 -1.58 -11.75 10.96
C GLY A 177 -0.10 -11.37 11.04
N LYS A 178 0.38 -10.51 10.10
CA LYS A 178 1.77 -10.04 10.04
C LYS A 178 1.87 -8.54 10.29
N SER A 179 3.06 -8.08 10.66
CA SER A 179 3.32 -6.65 10.86
C SER A 179 3.13 -5.88 9.54
N VAL A 180 2.43 -4.75 9.61
CA VAL A 180 2.32 -3.82 8.47
C VAL A 180 3.70 -3.27 8.08
N GLY A 181 4.56 -3.02 9.08
CA GLY A 181 5.94 -2.56 8.84
C GLY A 181 6.74 -3.56 8.01
N ASP A 182 6.59 -4.87 8.28
CA ASP A 182 7.29 -5.92 7.54
C ASP A 182 6.77 -6.03 6.10
N LEU A 183 5.44 -5.96 5.90
CA LEU A 183 4.88 -5.92 4.56
C LEU A 183 5.34 -4.67 3.79
N TYR A 184 5.45 -3.53 4.46
CA TYR A 184 5.97 -2.31 3.84
C TYR A 184 7.45 -2.44 3.45
N LYS A 185 8.30 -2.97 4.36
CA LYS A 185 9.72 -3.26 4.06
C LYS A 185 9.85 -4.25 2.91
N GLY A 186 9.07 -5.34 2.94
CA GLY A 186 9.06 -6.35 1.89
C GLY A 186 8.57 -5.85 0.53
N ALA A 187 7.61 -4.93 0.50
CA ALA A 187 7.05 -4.37 -0.73
C ALA A 187 7.88 -3.24 -1.35
N PHE A 188 8.83 -2.68 -0.58
CA PHE A 188 9.60 -1.51 -0.99
C PHE A 188 10.39 -1.76 -2.29
N ILE A 189 11.24 -2.79 -2.31
CA ILE A 189 12.03 -3.14 -3.48
C ILE A 189 11.14 -3.55 -4.68
N PRO A 190 10.16 -4.48 -4.52
CA PRO A 190 9.22 -4.82 -5.60
C PRO A 190 8.51 -3.61 -6.21
N GLY A 191 8.06 -2.65 -5.39
CA GLY A 191 7.41 -1.43 -5.86
C GLY A 191 8.30 -0.57 -6.74
N PHE A 192 9.56 -0.38 -6.35
CA PHE A 192 10.54 0.36 -7.16
C PHE A 192 10.96 -0.39 -8.42
N VAL A 193 11.12 -1.72 -8.35
CA VAL A 193 11.41 -2.55 -9.55
C VAL A 193 10.26 -2.45 -10.54
N LEU A 194 9.02 -2.54 -10.11
CA LEU A 194 7.85 -2.39 -10.98
C LEU A 194 7.79 -1.01 -11.62
N THR A 195 8.05 0.05 -10.84
CA THR A 195 8.16 1.43 -11.36
C THR A 195 9.27 1.53 -12.40
N GLY A 196 10.42 0.92 -12.14
CA GLY A 196 11.54 0.83 -13.07
C GLY A 196 11.19 0.09 -14.37
N LEU A 197 10.41 -0.98 -14.30
CA LEU A 197 9.91 -1.72 -15.47
C LEU A 197 8.95 -0.85 -16.32
N TYR A 198 8.10 -0.04 -15.69
CA TYR A 198 7.24 0.91 -16.41
C TYR A 198 8.09 1.99 -17.12
N ILE A 199 9.11 2.52 -16.45
CA ILE A 199 10.07 3.46 -17.06
C ILE A 199 10.82 2.80 -18.21
N ALA A 200 11.29 1.57 -18.05
CA ALA A 200 11.98 0.80 -19.09
C ALA A 200 11.09 0.55 -20.31
N TYR A 201 9.79 0.29 -20.11
CA TYR A 201 8.82 0.17 -21.21
C TYR A 201 8.70 1.48 -22.00
N ILE A 202 8.58 2.63 -21.33
CA ILE A 202 8.53 3.93 -22.02
C ILE A 202 9.86 4.24 -22.71
N LEU A 203 10.99 3.86 -22.10
CA LEU A 203 12.30 3.98 -22.73
C LEU A 203 12.35 3.16 -24.04
N ALA A 204 11.89 1.92 -24.00
CA ALA A 204 11.80 1.07 -25.19
C ALA A 204 10.92 1.70 -26.29
N ILE A 205 9.73 2.22 -25.93
CA ILE A 205 8.88 2.93 -26.89
C ILE A 205 9.60 4.18 -27.43
N SER A 206 10.27 4.94 -26.60
CA SER A 206 11.01 6.15 -27.01
C SER A 206 12.08 5.84 -28.04
N PHE A 207 12.65 4.64 -28.00
CA PHE A 207 13.65 4.17 -28.94
C PHE A 207 13.03 3.57 -30.21
N PHE A 208 12.07 2.63 -30.08
CA PHE A 208 11.50 1.88 -31.20
C PHE A 208 10.38 2.62 -31.91
N ARG A 209 9.61 3.45 -31.21
CA ARG A 209 8.44 4.20 -31.73
C ARG A 209 8.44 5.65 -31.24
N PRO A 210 9.47 6.45 -31.53
CA PRO A 210 9.64 7.80 -30.98
C PRO A 210 8.47 8.75 -31.29
N GLN A 211 7.73 8.48 -32.35
CA GLN A 211 6.52 9.25 -32.71
C GLN A 211 5.34 9.07 -31.76
N TRP A 212 5.32 8.00 -30.96
CA TRP A 212 4.26 7.76 -29.98
C TRP A 212 4.44 8.55 -28.70
N VAL A 213 5.66 8.97 -28.40
CA VAL A 213 6.06 9.67 -27.16
C VAL A 213 6.97 10.86 -27.49
N PRO A 214 6.47 11.90 -28.18
CA PRO A 214 7.27 13.05 -28.59
C PRO A 214 7.79 13.83 -27.38
N ALA A 215 8.91 14.55 -27.55
CA ALA A 215 9.39 15.50 -26.58
C ALA A 215 8.53 16.77 -26.57
N LEU A 216 8.49 17.48 -25.45
CA LEU A 216 7.84 18.79 -25.35
C LEU A 216 8.53 19.80 -26.30
N PRO A 217 7.77 20.50 -27.15
CA PRO A 217 8.33 21.58 -27.97
C PRO A 217 8.94 22.68 -27.10
N ALA A 218 9.91 23.38 -27.67
CA ALA A 218 10.62 24.44 -26.94
C ALA A 218 9.70 25.54 -26.40
N GLU A 219 8.62 25.82 -27.13
CA GLU A 219 7.62 26.82 -26.77
C GLU A 219 6.77 26.43 -25.53
N ALA A 220 6.62 25.12 -25.28
CA ALA A 220 5.87 24.58 -24.15
C ALA A 220 6.70 24.51 -22.86
N ARG A 221 8.00 24.78 -22.93
CA ARG A 221 8.91 24.78 -21.78
C ARG A 221 8.88 26.15 -21.15
N THR A 222 8.12 26.29 -20.06
CA THR A 222 7.88 27.58 -19.38
C THR A 222 8.93 27.91 -18.34
N ILE A 223 9.63 26.90 -17.79
CA ILE A 223 10.66 27.12 -16.77
C ILE A 223 12.03 27.25 -17.45
N ARG A 224 12.49 28.48 -17.57
CA ARG A 224 13.80 28.83 -18.12
C ARG A 224 14.44 29.90 -17.25
N GLU A 225 15.78 29.96 -17.30
CA GLU A 225 16.54 31.03 -16.70
C GLU A 225 16.48 32.28 -17.58
N ASP A 226 16.85 33.44 -17.02
CA ASP A 226 16.88 34.72 -17.74
C ASP A 226 17.84 34.68 -18.95
N ASP A 227 18.86 33.83 -18.88
CA ASP A 227 19.83 33.58 -19.96
C ASP A 227 19.34 32.57 -21.01
N GLY A 228 18.11 32.04 -20.86
CA GLY A 228 17.50 31.02 -21.72
C GLY A 228 17.99 29.58 -21.45
N SER A 229 18.86 29.37 -20.48
CA SER A 229 19.34 28.04 -20.11
C SER A 229 18.27 27.21 -19.40
N SER A 230 18.47 25.89 -19.33
CA SER A 230 17.52 24.96 -18.69
C SER A 230 17.66 24.87 -17.17
N GLY A 231 18.67 25.51 -16.58
CA GLY A 231 18.95 25.42 -15.15
C GLY A 231 19.36 24.03 -14.62
N LEU A 232 19.45 23.02 -15.48
CA LEU A 232 19.78 21.63 -15.11
C LEU A 232 21.15 21.47 -14.46
N ARG A 233 22.13 22.32 -14.83
CA ARG A 233 23.48 22.26 -14.23
C ARG A 233 23.45 22.56 -12.75
N SER A 234 22.71 23.58 -12.33
CA SER A 234 22.54 23.95 -10.94
C SER A 234 21.81 22.87 -10.16
N LEU A 235 20.73 22.31 -10.73
CA LEU A 235 20.00 21.20 -10.12
C LEU A 235 20.88 19.96 -9.96
N SER A 236 21.65 19.58 -11.00
CA SER A 236 22.55 18.42 -10.91
C SER A 236 23.67 18.64 -9.89
N ALA A 237 24.23 19.85 -9.80
CA ALA A 237 25.22 20.19 -8.79
C ALA A 237 24.65 20.08 -7.38
N LEU A 238 23.47 20.65 -7.13
CA LEU A 238 22.79 20.57 -5.83
C LEU A 238 22.52 19.10 -5.45
N THR A 239 22.02 18.30 -6.38
CA THR A 239 21.73 16.88 -6.15
C THR A 239 23.00 16.09 -5.82
N LEU A 240 24.09 16.27 -6.60
CA LEU A 240 25.35 15.58 -6.36
C LEU A 240 25.99 15.96 -5.02
N ILE A 241 25.94 17.26 -4.66
CA ILE A 241 26.45 17.72 -3.37
C ILE A 241 25.62 17.14 -2.22
N SER A 242 24.29 17.11 -2.35
CA SER A 242 23.40 16.54 -1.34
C SER A 242 23.63 15.04 -1.15
N ILE A 243 23.84 14.29 -2.23
CA ILE A 243 24.20 12.86 -2.17
C ILE A 243 25.58 12.69 -1.52
N ALA A 244 26.56 13.51 -1.89
CA ALA A 244 27.90 13.43 -1.29
C ALA A 244 27.86 13.70 0.23
N ILE A 245 27.05 14.66 0.68
CA ILE A 245 26.85 14.96 2.11
C ILE A 245 26.16 13.78 2.80
N ALA A 246 25.12 13.20 2.20
CA ALA A 246 24.45 12.03 2.74
C ALA A 246 25.43 10.86 2.92
N ILE A 247 26.25 10.55 1.91
CA ILE A 247 27.25 9.49 1.97
C ILE A 247 28.34 9.80 3.02
N ALA A 248 28.79 11.06 3.10
CA ALA A 248 29.78 11.47 4.09
C ALA A 248 29.23 11.32 5.51
N PHE A 249 27.96 11.69 5.71
CA PHE A 249 27.29 11.54 7.00
C PHE A 249 27.06 10.05 7.36
N ALA A 250 26.69 9.22 6.39
CA ALA A 250 26.57 7.77 6.59
C ALA A 250 27.87 7.13 7.07
N LYS A 251 29.02 7.59 6.54
CA LYS A 251 30.34 7.13 6.99
C LYS A 251 30.82 7.69 8.33
N TRP A 252 30.19 8.77 8.78
CA TRP A 252 30.47 9.37 10.08
C TRP A 252 29.68 8.73 11.22
N LEU A 253 28.54 8.10 10.92
CA LEU A 253 27.76 7.34 11.90
C LEU A 253 28.57 6.16 12.46
N PRO A 254 28.38 5.77 13.74
CA PRO A 254 29.02 4.60 14.34
C PRO A 254 28.71 3.32 13.56
N ASP A 255 29.69 2.42 13.47
CA ASP A 255 29.54 1.10 12.82
C ASP A 255 28.49 0.21 13.51
N THR A 256 28.08 0.56 14.72
CA THR A 256 27.02 -0.12 15.50
C THR A 256 25.61 0.29 15.07
N THR A 257 25.46 1.34 14.24
CA THR A 257 24.14 1.82 13.80
C THR A 257 23.54 0.83 12.78
N PRO A 258 22.31 0.37 12.96
CA PRO A 258 21.62 -0.48 11.98
C PRO A 258 21.61 0.15 10.58
N LEU A 259 21.73 -0.69 9.54
CA LEU A 259 21.85 -0.22 8.17
C LEU A 259 20.66 0.60 7.70
N ASP A 260 19.45 0.20 8.11
CA ASP A 260 18.19 0.90 7.83
C ASP A 260 18.16 2.29 8.48
N GLU A 261 18.55 2.41 9.74
CA GLU A 261 18.68 3.68 10.43
C GLU A 261 19.74 4.57 9.77
N GLN A 262 20.91 4.01 9.43
CA GLN A 262 21.97 4.72 8.74
C GLN A 262 21.50 5.30 7.41
N ILE A 263 20.76 4.53 6.60
CA ILE A 263 20.21 4.99 5.32
C ILE A 263 19.20 6.12 5.54
N VAL A 264 18.24 5.91 6.45
CA VAL A 264 17.16 6.87 6.73
C VAL A 264 17.72 8.21 7.18
N VAL A 265 18.57 8.20 8.21
CA VAL A 265 19.12 9.44 8.78
C VAL A 265 20.03 10.17 7.78
N SER A 266 20.86 9.44 7.04
CA SER A 266 21.74 10.04 6.02
C SER A 266 20.97 10.67 4.87
N MET A 267 19.88 10.03 4.41
CA MET A 267 18.98 10.62 3.42
C MET A 267 18.30 11.89 3.95
N CYS A 268 17.84 11.90 5.21
CA CYS A 268 17.30 13.09 5.84
C CYS A 268 18.28 14.26 5.82
N VAL A 269 19.55 14.01 6.15
CA VAL A 269 20.60 15.05 6.15
C VAL A 269 20.84 15.58 4.73
N GLY A 270 20.95 14.71 3.72
CA GLY A 270 21.15 15.12 2.33
C GLY A 270 19.98 15.96 1.78
N VAL A 271 18.75 15.49 2.00
CA VAL A 271 17.53 16.20 1.58
C VAL A 271 17.35 17.51 2.34
N GLY A 272 17.60 17.50 3.66
CA GLY A 272 17.57 18.69 4.50
C GLY A 272 18.56 19.75 4.05
N PHE A 273 19.78 19.35 3.68
CA PHE A 273 20.78 20.25 3.10
C PHE A 273 20.27 20.92 1.82
N ALA A 274 19.75 20.14 0.86
CA ALA A 274 19.19 20.67 -0.39
C ALA A 274 18.08 21.70 -0.11
N PHE A 275 17.20 21.40 0.84
CA PHE A 275 16.10 22.29 1.22
C PHE A 275 16.60 23.58 1.86
N VAL A 276 17.53 23.49 2.81
CA VAL A 276 18.11 24.66 3.50
C VAL A 276 18.86 25.56 2.52
N VAL A 277 19.67 25.00 1.64
CA VAL A 277 20.40 25.78 0.61
C VAL A 277 19.41 26.50 -0.32
N SER A 278 18.36 25.82 -0.76
CA SER A 278 17.34 26.43 -1.61
C SER A 278 16.55 27.51 -0.86
N LEU A 279 16.28 27.32 0.43
CA LEU A 279 15.60 28.30 1.27
C LEU A 279 16.48 29.56 1.46
N ILE A 280 17.75 29.38 1.76
CA ILE A 280 18.71 30.47 1.86
C ILE A 280 18.76 31.24 0.54
N ASN A 281 18.92 30.54 -0.59
CA ASN A 281 18.98 31.19 -1.91
C ASN A 281 17.73 32.03 -2.19
N LYS A 282 16.55 31.50 -1.88
CA LYS A 282 15.27 32.19 -2.08
C LYS A 282 15.10 33.43 -1.19
N VAL A 283 15.49 33.32 0.09
CA VAL A 283 15.37 34.44 1.06
C VAL A 283 16.39 35.53 0.77
N THR A 284 17.63 35.16 0.53
CA THR A 284 18.74 36.11 0.31
C THR A 284 18.85 36.59 -1.13
N LYS A 285 18.15 35.97 -2.08
CA LYS A 285 18.20 36.23 -3.53
C LYS A 285 19.64 36.25 -4.09
N LEU A 286 20.48 35.31 -3.59
CA LEU A 286 21.89 35.20 -3.98
C LEU A 286 22.09 34.75 -5.44
N GLY A 287 21.09 34.20 -6.09
CA GLY A 287 21.22 33.72 -7.47
C GLY A 287 22.15 32.50 -7.64
N LEU A 288 22.40 31.75 -6.56
CA LEU A 288 23.27 30.57 -6.58
C LEU A 288 22.58 29.38 -7.24
N LEU A 289 21.25 29.27 -7.10
CA LEU A 289 20.44 28.21 -7.65
C LEU A 289 19.57 28.73 -8.80
N SER A 290 19.41 27.89 -9.79
CA SER A 290 18.51 28.15 -10.91
C SER A 290 17.04 28.10 -10.49
N ASN A 291 16.17 28.78 -11.24
CA ASN A 291 14.70 28.73 -11.06
C ASN A 291 14.19 27.29 -11.08
N MET A 292 14.75 26.44 -11.97
CA MET A 292 14.42 25.03 -12.03
C MET A 292 14.82 24.29 -10.74
N ALA A 293 16.04 24.53 -10.22
CA ALA A 293 16.51 23.87 -9.00
C ALA A 293 15.68 24.28 -7.77
N GLU A 294 15.35 25.56 -7.63
CA GLU A 294 14.47 26.04 -6.57
C GLU A 294 13.09 25.41 -6.65
N ARG A 295 12.48 25.44 -7.86
CA ARG A 295 11.14 24.90 -8.06
C ARG A 295 11.07 23.39 -7.79
N VAL A 296 12.04 22.63 -8.29
CA VAL A 296 12.14 21.18 -8.01
C VAL A 296 12.27 20.95 -6.50
N THR A 297 13.13 21.69 -5.82
CA THR A 297 13.34 21.53 -4.38
C THR A 297 12.06 21.84 -3.58
N PHE A 298 11.42 22.99 -3.81
CA PHE A 298 10.22 23.38 -3.05
C PHE A 298 8.95 22.61 -3.40
N VAL A 299 8.91 21.97 -4.56
CA VAL A 299 7.75 21.18 -4.99
C VAL A 299 7.91 19.70 -4.60
N LEU A 300 9.10 19.11 -4.78
CA LEU A 300 9.34 17.69 -4.50
C LEU A 300 9.65 17.39 -3.03
N ILE A 301 10.51 18.20 -2.40
CA ILE A 301 11.03 17.86 -1.06
C ILE A 301 9.93 17.79 0.00
N PRO A 302 8.96 18.73 0.11
CA PRO A 302 7.98 18.64 1.17
C PRO A 302 7.11 17.39 1.14
N PRO A 303 6.49 16.97 0.00
CA PRO A 303 5.74 15.72 -0.06
C PRO A 303 6.62 14.48 0.18
N LEU A 304 7.83 14.44 -0.41
CA LEU A 304 8.78 13.35 -0.18
C LEU A 304 9.24 13.29 1.27
N GLY A 305 9.51 14.44 1.87
CA GLY A 305 9.87 14.54 3.28
C GLY A 305 8.77 14.04 4.21
N LEU A 306 7.51 14.29 3.86
CA LEU A 306 6.37 13.76 4.60
C LEU A 306 6.26 12.24 4.49
N ILE A 307 6.37 11.70 3.26
CA ILE A 307 6.37 10.24 3.03
C ILE A 307 7.52 9.60 3.81
N PHE A 308 8.70 10.21 3.73
CA PHE A 308 9.89 9.71 4.39
C PHE A 308 9.79 9.76 5.92
N LEU A 309 9.19 10.82 6.48
CA LEU A 309 8.89 10.92 7.90
C LEU A 309 7.99 9.78 8.35
N VAL A 310 6.89 9.57 7.63
CA VAL A 310 5.91 8.52 7.95
C VAL A 310 6.52 7.12 7.83
N LEU A 311 7.13 6.80 6.68
CA LEU A 311 7.73 5.49 6.45
C LEU A 311 8.95 5.25 7.33
N GLY A 312 9.80 6.27 7.49
CA GLY A 312 11.00 6.18 8.32
C GLY A 312 10.67 5.86 9.76
N THR A 313 9.69 6.53 10.35
CA THR A 313 9.25 6.24 11.74
C THR A 313 8.64 4.85 11.90
N ILE A 314 7.91 4.36 10.88
CA ILE A 314 7.36 3.00 10.87
C ILE A 314 8.48 1.96 10.71
N PHE A 315 9.45 2.18 9.80
CA PHE A 315 10.55 1.24 9.56
C PHE A 315 11.51 1.13 10.73
N LEU A 316 11.72 2.23 11.46
CA LEU A 316 12.53 2.26 12.67
C LEU A 316 11.77 1.73 13.90
N GLY A 317 10.49 1.39 13.78
CA GLY A 317 9.66 0.93 14.89
C GLY A 317 9.32 2.03 15.92
N ILE A 318 9.55 3.30 15.59
CA ILE A 318 9.26 4.46 16.46
C ILE A 318 7.77 4.73 16.53
N ALA A 319 7.05 4.52 15.42
CA ALA A 319 5.62 4.74 15.30
C ALA A 319 4.91 3.52 14.71
N THR A 320 3.72 3.26 15.19
CA THR A 320 2.79 2.31 14.57
C THR A 320 2.29 2.86 13.24
N PRO A 321 1.76 2.04 12.31
CA PRO A 321 1.16 2.52 11.06
C PRO A 321 0.05 3.55 11.28
N THR A 322 -0.72 3.42 12.35
CA THR A 322 -1.81 4.34 12.71
C THR A 322 -1.26 5.70 13.15
N GLU A 323 -0.25 5.71 14.01
CA GLU A 323 0.44 6.93 14.44
C GLU A 323 1.16 7.60 13.28
N GLY A 324 1.86 6.82 12.43
CA GLY A 324 2.48 7.31 11.20
C GLY A 324 1.47 7.93 10.25
N GLY A 325 0.31 7.30 10.07
CA GLY A 325 -0.81 7.84 9.29
C GLY A 325 -1.35 9.14 9.86
N ALA A 326 -1.52 9.24 11.19
CA ALA A 326 -1.97 10.46 11.87
C ALA A 326 -0.96 11.61 11.71
N MET A 327 0.35 11.34 11.89
CA MET A 327 1.42 12.30 11.63
C MET A 327 1.40 12.76 10.16
N GLY A 328 1.21 11.82 9.24
CA GLY A 328 1.09 12.10 7.81
C GLY A 328 -0.10 13.00 7.48
N ALA A 329 -1.27 12.72 8.06
CA ALA A 329 -2.48 13.52 7.88
C ALA A 329 -2.28 14.96 8.39
N MET A 330 -1.69 15.12 9.57
CA MET A 330 -1.37 16.43 10.13
C MET A 330 -0.33 17.17 9.28
N GLY A 331 0.72 16.49 8.86
CA GLY A 331 1.76 17.08 7.99
C GLY A 331 1.19 17.55 6.65
N ALA A 332 0.29 16.79 6.03
CA ALA A 332 -0.40 17.19 4.81
C ALA A 332 -1.24 18.46 5.01
N LEU A 333 -1.97 18.55 6.12
CA LEU A 333 -2.72 19.75 6.49
C LEU A 333 -1.80 20.97 6.66
N ILE A 334 -0.71 20.82 7.42
CA ILE A 334 0.27 21.89 7.62
C ILE A 334 0.84 22.38 6.29
N MET A 335 1.18 21.46 5.37
CA MET A 335 1.68 21.82 4.05
C MET A 335 0.63 22.56 3.21
N ALA A 336 -0.63 22.14 3.24
CA ALA A 336 -1.71 22.79 2.53
C ALA A 336 -1.99 24.22 3.07
N ILE A 337 -1.92 24.40 4.41
CA ILE A 337 -2.03 25.69 5.07
C ILE A 337 -0.85 26.60 4.67
N ALA A 338 0.38 26.08 4.76
CA ALA A 338 1.60 26.85 4.44
C ALA A 338 1.63 27.36 2.98
N ARG A 339 0.94 26.65 2.07
CA ARG A 339 0.78 27.04 0.67
C ARG A 339 -0.46 27.90 0.39
N ASN A 340 -1.26 28.25 1.42
CA ASN A 340 -2.54 28.96 1.29
C ASN A 340 -3.51 28.28 0.31
N ARG A 341 -3.51 26.94 0.28
CA ARG A 341 -4.36 26.12 -0.61
C ARG A 341 -5.38 25.31 0.15
N ILE A 342 -5.76 25.73 1.32
CA ILE A 342 -6.77 25.08 2.15
C ILE A 342 -8.01 25.99 2.28
N ASP A 343 -9.18 25.40 2.09
CA ASP A 343 -10.46 25.99 2.42
C ASP A 343 -11.36 24.98 3.15
N MET A 344 -12.40 25.44 3.79
CA MET A 344 -13.33 24.58 4.51
C MET A 344 -14.05 23.59 3.59
N LYS A 345 -14.24 23.94 2.32
CA LYS A 345 -14.85 23.07 1.32
C LYS A 345 -13.93 21.86 1.00
N LEU A 346 -12.62 22.12 0.86
CA LEU A 346 -11.62 21.07 0.63
C LEU A 346 -11.58 20.10 1.81
N ILE A 347 -11.49 20.63 3.04
CA ILE A 347 -11.47 19.80 4.26
C ILE A 347 -12.71 18.93 4.32
N ARG A 348 -13.89 19.51 4.16
CA ARG A 348 -15.16 18.77 4.20
C ARG A 348 -15.20 17.67 3.14
N GLN A 349 -14.78 17.97 1.90
CA GLN A 349 -14.75 16.98 0.83
C GLN A 349 -13.75 15.85 1.11
N ALA A 350 -12.58 16.17 1.68
CA ALA A 350 -11.59 15.16 2.07
C ALA A 350 -12.15 14.26 3.19
N MET A 351 -12.78 14.85 4.21
CA MET A 351 -13.44 14.10 5.28
C MET A 351 -14.58 13.21 4.78
N ASP A 352 -15.46 13.74 3.93
CA ASP A 352 -16.58 12.98 3.33
C ASP A 352 -16.06 11.76 2.52
N SER A 353 -14.99 11.96 1.74
CA SER A 353 -14.40 10.87 0.94
C SER A 353 -13.68 9.85 1.83
N THR A 354 -12.96 10.29 2.85
CA THR A 354 -12.32 9.42 3.85
C THR A 354 -13.34 8.58 4.58
N MET A 355 -14.40 9.20 5.08
CA MET A 355 -15.50 8.51 5.76
C MET A 355 -16.13 7.44 4.86
N LYS A 356 -16.45 7.78 3.61
CA LYS A 356 -17.05 6.82 2.66
C LYS A 356 -16.16 5.61 2.42
N LEU A 357 -14.86 5.82 2.20
CA LEU A 357 -13.93 4.72 1.96
C LEU A 357 -13.76 3.86 3.22
N SER A 358 -13.57 4.49 4.39
CA SER A 358 -13.39 3.76 5.65
C SER A 358 -14.62 2.94 6.00
N CYS A 359 -15.82 3.52 5.87
CA CYS A 359 -17.08 2.79 6.07
C CYS A 359 -17.23 1.64 5.08
N PHE A 360 -16.88 1.85 3.81
CA PHE A 360 -16.94 0.81 2.78
C PHE A 360 -16.04 -0.38 3.15
N VAL A 361 -14.79 -0.13 3.51
CA VAL A 361 -13.83 -1.19 3.90
C VAL A 361 -14.30 -1.97 5.13
N LEU A 362 -14.66 -1.26 6.19
CA LEU A 362 -15.16 -1.89 7.42
C LEU A 362 -16.45 -2.69 7.17
N PHE A 363 -17.33 -2.19 6.31
CA PHE A 363 -18.58 -2.88 6.00
C PHE A 363 -18.36 -4.17 5.22
N ILE A 364 -17.39 -4.22 4.29
CA ILE A 364 -16.99 -5.47 3.63
C ILE A 364 -16.42 -6.45 4.64
N LEU A 365 -15.55 -5.97 5.54
CA LEU A 365 -14.94 -6.82 6.57
C LEU A 365 -15.99 -7.46 7.51
N ILE A 366 -17.03 -6.70 7.88
CA ILE A 366 -18.15 -7.22 8.65
C ILE A 366 -18.86 -8.35 7.88
N GLY A 367 -19.19 -8.12 6.60
CA GLY A 367 -19.79 -9.13 5.75
C GLY A 367 -18.94 -10.39 5.59
N ALA A 368 -17.62 -10.18 5.39
CA ALA A 368 -16.64 -11.26 5.29
C ALA A 368 -16.53 -12.06 6.59
N THR A 369 -16.63 -11.39 7.74
CA THR A 369 -16.60 -12.03 9.06
C THR A 369 -17.82 -12.93 9.27
N VAL A 370 -19.02 -12.50 8.84
CA VAL A 370 -20.24 -13.34 8.89
C VAL A 370 -20.08 -14.57 8.01
N PHE A 371 -19.58 -14.39 6.78
CA PHE A 371 -19.31 -15.51 5.87
C PHE A 371 -18.25 -16.46 6.45
N SER A 372 -17.12 -15.92 6.88
CA SER A 372 -15.99 -16.70 7.42
C SER A 372 -16.39 -17.52 8.66
N LEU A 373 -17.22 -16.95 9.55
CA LEU A 373 -17.72 -17.68 10.70
C LEU A 373 -18.53 -18.90 10.30
N ALA A 374 -19.51 -18.75 9.42
CA ALA A 374 -20.31 -19.87 8.94
C ALA A 374 -19.46 -20.89 8.16
N PHE A 375 -18.53 -20.41 7.33
CA PHE A 375 -17.62 -21.25 6.55
C PHE A 375 -16.69 -22.08 7.44
N GLN A 376 -16.19 -21.51 8.55
CA GLN A 376 -15.45 -22.25 9.57
C GLN A 376 -16.32 -23.33 10.25
N GLY A 377 -17.58 -22.99 10.53
CA GLY A 377 -18.53 -23.92 11.15
C GLY A 377 -18.87 -25.16 10.32
N VAL A 378 -18.72 -25.07 8.99
CA VAL A 378 -18.95 -26.19 8.05
C VAL A 378 -17.64 -26.84 7.58
N ASP A 379 -16.55 -26.71 8.33
CA ASP A 379 -15.23 -27.26 8.01
C ASP A 379 -14.65 -26.74 6.65
N GLY A 380 -15.08 -25.56 6.23
CA GLY A 380 -14.63 -24.94 4.98
C GLY A 380 -13.10 -24.78 4.86
N PRO A 381 -12.37 -24.31 5.89
CA PRO A 381 -10.91 -24.22 5.86
C PRO A 381 -10.25 -25.58 5.61
N LYS A 382 -10.74 -26.68 6.20
CA LYS A 382 -10.22 -28.03 5.96
C LYS A 382 -10.47 -28.48 4.52
N TRP A 383 -11.63 -28.14 3.94
CA TRP A 383 -11.91 -28.43 2.54
C TRP A 383 -10.95 -27.67 1.60
N VAL A 384 -10.70 -26.38 1.84
CA VAL A 384 -9.74 -25.58 1.06
C VAL A 384 -8.32 -26.15 1.21
N GLU A 385 -7.92 -26.49 2.44
CA GLU A 385 -6.63 -27.10 2.72
C GLU A 385 -6.44 -28.42 1.94
N HIS A 386 -7.42 -29.30 1.99
CA HIS A 386 -7.37 -30.58 1.26
C HIS A 386 -7.29 -30.37 -0.26
N LEU A 387 -8.01 -29.36 -0.79
CA LEU A 387 -8.00 -29.04 -2.21
C LEU A 387 -6.63 -28.50 -2.66
N LEU A 388 -6.02 -27.63 -1.85
CA LEU A 388 -4.79 -26.93 -2.22
C LEU A 388 -3.50 -27.68 -1.83
N SER A 389 -3.52 -28.44 -0.73
CA SER A 389 -2.35 -29.24 -0.30
C SER A 389 -2.08 -30.45 -1.19
N GLY A 390 -3.12 -30.95 -1.88
CA GLY A 390 -3.02 -32.05 -2.84
C GLY A 390 -2.49 -31.66 -4.23
N LEU A 391 -2.15 -30.39 -4.45
CA LEU A 391 -1.68 -29.91 -5.75
C LEU A 391 -0.29 -30.47 -6.11
N PRO A 392 -0.09 -30.91 -7.36
CA PRO A 392 1.21 -31.38 -7.82
C PRO A 392 2.22 -30.22 -7.83
N GLY A 393 3.48 -30.47 -7.42
CA GLY A 393 4.54 -29.48 -7.41
C GLY A 393 4.76 -28.78 -6.06
N GLY A 394 4.06 -29.19 -4.99
CA GLY A 394 4.26 -28.65 -3.63
C GLY A 394 4.03 -27.13 -3.56
N GLN A 395 4.97 -26.41 -2.93
CA GLN A 395 4.90 -24.94 -2.79
C GLN A 395 4.74 -24.20 -4.13
N LEU A 396 5.51 -24.59 -5.17
CA LEU A 396 5.43 -23.93 -6.47
C LEU A 396 4.08 -24.17 -7.16
N GLY A 397 3.55 -25.40 -7.08
CA GLY A 397 2.23 -25.72 -7.61
C GLY A 397 1.14 -24.91 -6.92
N PHE A 398 1.18 -24.82 -5.59
CA PHE A 398 0.28 -23.97 -4.81
C PHE A 398 0.37 -22.49 -5.24
N LEU A 399 1.57 -21.92 -5.34
CA LEU A 399 1.77 -20.52 -5.72
C LEU A 399 1.21 -20.23 -7.11
N ILE A 400 1.45 -21.09 -8.10
CA ILE A 400 0.96 -20.90 -9.46
C ILE A 400 -0.57 -20.95 -9.48
N VAL A 401 -1.17 -21.97 -8.85
CA VAL A 401 -2.64 -22.14 -8.84
C VAL A 401 -3.32 -20.99 -8.11
N VAL A 402 -2.81 -20.58 -6.95
CA VAL A 402 -3.36 -19.47 -6.18
C VAL A 402 -3.23 -18.15 -6.93
N ASN A 403 -2.09 -17.88 -7.57
CA ASN A 403 -1.93 -16.66 -8.35
C ASN A 403 -2.85 -16.63 -9.58
N ILE A 404 -3.06 -17.75 -10.26
CA ILE A 404 -4.03 -17.84 -11.37
C ILE A 404 -5.46 -17.64 -10.84
N LEU A 405 -5.82 -18.27 -9.70
CA LEU A 405 -7.12 -18.10 -9.08
C LEU A 405 -7.39 -16.64 -8.72
N VAL A 406 -6.47 -15.99 -8.03
CA VAL A 406 -6.58 -14.57 -7.66
C VAL A 406 -6.68 -13.70 -8.89
N PHE A 407 -5.85 -13.95 -9.93
CA PHE A 407 -5.90 -13.24 -11.20
C PHE A 407 -7.26 -13.35 -11.88
N VAL A 408 -7.87 -14.54 -11.90
CA VAL A 408 -9.19 -14.78 -12.51
C VAL A 408 -10.30 -14.14 -11.68
N LEU A 409 -10.27 -14.29 -10.35
CA LEU A 409 -11.26 -13.68 -9.46
C LEU A 409 -11.19 -12.14 -9.51
N ALA A 410 -10.02 -11.59 -9.76
CA ALA A 410 -9.76 -10.16 -9.90
C ALA A 410 -10.49 -9.50 -11.11
N PHE A 411 -11.10 -10.27 -12.02
CA PHE A 411 -12.01 -9.74 -13.02
C PHE A 411 -13.37 -9.32 -12.44
N PHE A 412 -13.77 -9.88 -11.30
CA PHE A 412 -15.11 -9.72 -10.73
C PHE A 412 -15.09 -9.06 -9.37
N LEU A 413 -14.00 -9.27 -8.61
CA LEU A 413 -13.83 -8.81 -7.25
C LEU A 413 -12.80 -7.68 -7.21
N ASP A 414 -13.08 -6.68 -6.38
CA ASP A 414 -12.08 -5.67 -6.09
C ASP A 414 -11.01 -6.23 -5.12
N PHE A 415 -10.00 -5.40 -4.86
CA PHE A 415 -8.92 -5.75 -3.97
C PHE A 415 -9.39 -6.06 -2.54
N PHE A 416 -10.27 -5.23 -1.95
CA PHE A 416 -10.74 -5.43 -0.57
C PHE A 416 -11.53 -6.74 -0.45
N GLU A 417 -12.34 -7.04 -1.44
CA GLU A 417 -13.11 -8.28 -1.53
C GLU A 417 -12.18 -9.49 -1.60
N LEU A 418 -11.17 -9.45 -2.47
CA LEU A 418 -10.17 -10.50 -2.58
C LEU A 418 -9.41 -10.69 -1.26
N ALA A 419 -8.97 -9.58 -0.63
CA ALA A 419 -8.22 -9.64 0.61
C ALA A 419 -9.05 -10.23 1.77
N PHE A 420 -10.30 -9.82 1.93
CA PHE A 420 -11.11 -10.28 3.05
C PHE A 420 -11.78 -11.64 2.84
N ILE A 421 -11.94 -12.11 1.60
CA ILE A 421 -12.56 -13.40 1.29
C ILE A 421 -11.49 -14.48 1.07
N ILE A 422 -10.53 -14.21 0.20
CA ILE A 422 -9.61 -15.24 -0.30
C ILE A 422 -8.41 -15.40 0.63
N ILE A 423 -7.84 -14.32 1.14
CA ILE A 423 -6.62 -14.39 1.97
C ILE A 423 -6.82 -15.23 3.25
N PRO A 424 -7.90 -15.08 4.02
CA PRO A 424 -8.12 -15.92 5.21
C PRO A 424 -8.25 -17.42 4.89
N LEU A 425 -8.59 -17.76 3.64
CA LEU A 425 -8.72 -19.14 3.20
C LEU A 425 -7.40 -19.76 2.77
N ILE A 426 -6.56 -18.98 2.08
CA ILE A 426 -5.30 -19.48 1.51
C ILE A 426 -4.09 -19.25 2.42
N GLY A 427 -4.12 -18.22 3.30
CA GLY A 427 -3.02 -17.89 4.21
C GLY A 427 -2.61 -19.06 5.11
N PRO A 428 -3.52 -19.70 5.83
CA PRO A 428 -3.18 -20.85 6.67
C PRO A 428 -2.59 -22.04 5.88
N VAL A 429 -3.00 -22.23 4.63
CA VAL A 429 -2.44 -23.28 3.76
C VAL A 429 -1.00 -22.92 3.34
N ALA A 430 -0.77 -21.66 3.00
CA ALA A 430 0.58 -21.17 2.67
C ALA A 430 1.54 -21.37 3.85
N GLU A 431 1.10 -21.02 5.07
CA GLU A 431 1.88 -21.20 6.30
C GLU A 431 2.22 -22.67 6.55
N LYS A 432 1.25 -23.59 6.42
CA LYS A 432 1.47 -25.04 6.54
C LYS A 432 2.44 -25.59 5.51
N LEU A 433 2.47 -25.00 4.31
CA LEU A 433 3.43 -25.34 3.27
C LEU A 433 4.82 -24.74 3.53
N GLY A 434 5.03 -23.99 4.63
CA GLY A 434 6.27 -23.34 4.97
C GLY A 434 6.60 -22.12 4.08
N ILE A 435 5.59 -21.47 3.52
CA ILE A 435 5.74 -20.26 2.73
C ILE A 435 5.76 -19.06 3.67
N ASP A 436 6.76 -18.20 3.53
CA ASP A 436 6.82 -16.93 4.27
C ASP A 436 5.61 -16.06 3.93
N LEU A 437 4.84 -15.67 4.95
CA LEU A 437 3.58 -14.94 4.76
C LEU A 437 3.80 -13.48 4.35
N VAL A 438 4.94 -12.86 4.70
CA VAL A 438 5.28 -11.50 4.24
C VAL A 438 5.56 -11.54 2.74
N TRP A 439 6.41 -12.48 2.31
CA TRP A 439 6.69 -12.69 0.88
C TRP A 439 5.41 -13.03 0.11
N PHE A 440 4.57 -13.91 0.65
CA PHE A 440 3.29 -14.29 0.06
C PHE A 440 2.32 -13.10 -0.04
N GLY A 441 2.23 -12.27 1.00
CA GLY A 441 1.41 -11.06 1.02
C GLY A 441 1.84 -10.05 -0.05
N VAL A 442 3.14 -9.80 -0.18
CA VAL A 442 3.68 -8.90 -1.22
C VAL A 442 3.44 -9.46 -2.62
N LEU A 443 3.64 -10.76 -2.83
CA LEU A 443 3.35 -11.44 -4.09
C LEU A 443 1.88 -11.24 -4.50
N LEU A 444 0.96 -11.46 -3.56
CA LEU A 444 -0.48 -11.28 -3.79
C LEU A 444 -0.84 -9.81 -4.01
N ALA A 445 -0.21 -8.87 -3.32
CA ALA A 445 -0.42 -7.44 -3.54
C ALA A 445 -0.11 -7.03 -4.99
N VAL A 446 1.02 -7.53 -5.54
CA VAL A 446 1.38 -7.29 -6.95
C VAL A 446 0.39 -7.96 -7.90
N ASN A 447 -0.06 -9.18 -7.59
CA ASN A 447 -1.05 -9.87 -8.41
C ASN A 447 -2.40 -9.15 -8.39
N MET A 448 -2.90 -8.79 -7.20
CA MET A 448 -4.16 -8.06 -7.04
C MET A 448 -4.15 -6.69 -7.72
N GLN A 449 -2.99 -6.05 -7.88
CA GLN A 449 -2.85 -4.81 -8.64
C GLN A 449 -3.33 -4.98 -10.08
N THR A 450 -3.20 -6.17 -10.66
CA THR A 450 -3.66 -6.45 -12.02
C THR A 450 -5.18 -6.28 -12.15
N SER A 451 -5.97 -6.51 -11.06
CA SER A 451 -7.43 -6.38 -11.04
C SER A 451 -7.90 -5.00 -11.52
N PHE A 452 -7.12 -3.96 -11.22
CA PHE A 452 -7.45 -2.60 -11.63
C PHE A 452 -7.16 -2.30 -13.10
N MET A 453 -6.33 -3.13 -13.73
CA MET A 453 -5.89 -2.92 -15.12
C MET A 453 -6.47 -3.92 -16.12
N HIS A 454 -7.19 -4.95 -15.67
CA HIS A 454 -7.77 -5.97 -16.55
C HIS A 454 -8.87 -5.41 -17.46
N PRO A 455 -8.72 -5.39 -18.80
CA PRO A 455 -9.86 -5.20 -19.68
C PRO A 455 -10.81 -6.42 -19.62
N PRO A 456 -12.13 -6.22 -19.62
CA PRO A 456 -12.87 -4.97 -19.67
C PRO A 456 -13.26 -4.39 -18.30
N PHE A 457 -12.98 -5.04 -17.17
CA PHE A 457 -13.56 -4.73 -15.85
C PHE A 457 -12.65 -3.92 -14.93
N GLY A 458 -11.39 -3.65 -15.33
CA GLY A 458 -10.43 -2.93 -14.49
C GLY A 458 -10.89 -1.55 -14.05
N PHE A 459 -11.02 -1.34 -12.75
CA PHE A 459 -11.52 -0.09 -12.16
C PHE A 459 -10.67 1.13 -12.56
N ALA A 460 -9.34 1.00 -12.66
CA ALA A 460 -8.48 2.09 -13.13
C ALA A 460 -8.84 2.56 -14.54
N LEU A 461 -9.26 1.63 -15.41
CA LEU A 461 -9.69 1.94 -16.77
C LEU A 461 -11.04 2.68 -16.79
N PHE A 462 -11.95 2.35 -15.87
CA PHE A 462 -13.21 3.10 -15.71
C PHE A 462 -12.96 4.50 -15.16
N TYR A 463 -12.07 4.65 -14.18
CA TYR A 463 -11.71 5.96 -13.64
C TYR A 463 -11.07 6.83 -14.72
N LEU A 464 -10.15 6.29 -15.49
CA LEU A 464 -9.53 7.00 -16.61
C LEU A 464 -10.58 7.39 -17.65
N ARG A 465 -11.52 6.49 -17.97
CA ARG A 465 -12.58 6.76 -18.92
C ARG A 465 -13.50 7.91 -18.48
N SER A 466 -13.77 8.02 -17.17
CA SER A 466 -14.66 9.08 -16.63
C SER A 466 -14.11 10.49 -16.87
N VAL A 467 -12.78 10.62 -17.03
CA VAL A 467 -12.07 11.90 -17.24
C VAL A 467 -11.50 12.05 -18.65
N ALA A 468 -11.48 10.96 -19.44
CA ALA A 468 -11.01 11.01 -20.83
C ALA A 468 -12.04 11.71 -21.75
N PRO A 469 -11.58 12.49 -22.74
CA PRO A 469 -12.49 13.16 -23.67
C PRO A 469 -13.31 12.14 -24.47
N ALA A 470 -14.64 12.20 -24.31
CA ALA A 470 -15.60 11.31 -24.99
C ALA A 470 -15.91 11.77 -26.42
N GLU A 471 -15.65 13.04 -26.74
CA GLU A 471 -15.89 13.67 -28.04
C GLU A 471 -14.63 14.40 -28.52
N ASP A 472 -14.57 14.67 -29.82
CA ASP A 472 -13.50 15.48 -30.40
C ASP A 472 -13.65 16.93 -29.90
N TYR A 473 -12.55 17.55 -29.50
CA TYR A 473 -12.55 18.90 -28.97
C TYR A 473 -11.44 19.77 -29.54
N VAL A 474 -11.61 21.08 -29.48
CA VAL A 474 -10.57 22.04 -29.87
C VAL A 474 -9.77 22.44 -28.65
N ASP A 475 -8.47 22.18 -28.67
CA ASP A 475 -7.59 22.55 -27.55
C ASP A 475 -7.53 24.07 -27.39
N ARG A 476 -7.66 24.52 -26.15
CA ARG A 476 -7.73 25.95 -25.83
C ARG A 476 -6.40 26.68 -26.10
N VAL A 477 -5.26 26.00 -25.97
CA VAL A 477 -3.91 26.57 -26.09
C VAL A 477 -3.46 26.55 -27.55
N THR A 478 -3.43 25.37 -28.17
CA THR A 478 -2.90 25.19 -29.54
C THR A 478 -3.92 25.46 -30.63
N LYS A 479 -5.22 25.60 -30.29
CA LYS A 479 -6.35 25.73 -31.23
C LYS A 479 -6.45 24.58 -32.24
N GLN A 480 -5.78 23.46 -31.99
CA GLN A 480 -5.85 22.26 -32.82
C GLN A 480 -7.03 21.39 -32.41
N SER A 481 -7.64 20.70 -33.37
CA SER A 481 -8.65 19.69 -33.09
C SER A 481 -8.00 18.42 -32.57
N ILE A 482 -8.36 18.02 -31.36
CA ILE A 482 -7.90 16.80 -30.71
C ILE A 482 -9.04 15.78 -30.75
N LYS A 483 -8.73 14.60 -31.30
CA LYS A 483 -9.72 13.52 -31.38
C LYS A 483 -9.93 12.87 -30.01
N LYS A 484 -11.13 12.39 -29.77
CA LYS A 484 -11.53 11.62 -28.58
C LYS A 484 -10.65 10.39 -28.35
N ILE A 485 -10.69 9.87 -27.14
CA ILE A 485 -10.12 8.57 -26.79
C ILE A 485 -11.23 7.52 -26.78
N THR A 486 -11.02 6.43 -27.53
CA THR A 486 -11.96 5.31 -27.55
C THR A 486 -11.65 4.33 -26.40
N ILE A 487 -12.69 3.57 -25.97
CA ILE A 487 -12.52 2.53 -24.94
C ILE A 487 -11.46 1.51 -25.37
N GLU A 488 -11.49 1.13 -26.64
CA GLU A 488 -10.53 0.20 -27.22
C GLU A 488 -9.09 0.69 -27.07
N GLN A 489 -8.85 1.99 -27.25
CA GLN A 489 -7.53 2.60 -27.06
C GLN A 489 -7.08 2.54 -25.60
N ILE A 490 -7.99 2.75 -24.64
CA ILE A 490 -7.71 2.61 -23.21
C ILE A 490 -7.33 1.17 -22.89
N TYR A 491 -8.10 0.19 -23.39
CA TYR A 491 -7.86 -1.24 -23.15
C TYR A 491 -6.52 -1.70 -23.75
N TRP A 492 -6.26 -1.38 -25.01
CA TRP A 492 -4.97 -1.72 -25.64
C TRP A 492 -3.79 -1.02 -24.99
N GLY A 493 -4.00 0.17 -24.41
CA GLY A 493 -3.00 0.89 -23.64
C GLY A 493 -2.65 0.18 -22.32
N ALA A 494 -3.61 -0.49 -21.69
CA ALA A 494 -3.41 -1.22 -20.44
C ALA A 494 -2.65 -2.56 -20.61
N VAL A 495 -2.84 -3.24 -21.75
CA VAL A 495 -2.30 -4.59 -21.97
C VAL A 495 -0.79 -4.71 -21.70
N PRO A 496 0.10 -3.83 -22.21
CA PRO A 496 1.54 -3.93 -21.91
C PRO A 496 1.85 -3.85 -20.41
N PHE A 497 1.13 -3.02 -19.68
CA PHE A 497 1.34 -2.85 -18.25
C PHE A 497 0.85 -4.05 -17.44
N VAL A 498 -0.27 -4.67 -17.83
CA VAL A 498 -0.74 -5.94 -17.25
C VAL A 498 0.31 -7.04 -17.48
N ILE A 499 0.89 -7.13 -18.68
CA ILE A 499 1.97 -8.08 -18.96
C ILE A 499 3.17 -7.83 -18.03
N ILE A 500 3.57 -6.57 -17.83
CA ILE A 500 4.65 -6.22 -16.91
C ILE A 500 4.31 -6.62 -15.47
N GLN A 501 3.09 -6.40 -15.01
CA GLN A 501 2.64 -6.82 -13.68
C GLN A 501 2.69 -8.34 -13.51
N VAL A 502 2.22 -9.10 -14.49
CA VAL A 502 2.30 -10.58 -14.49
C VAL A 502 3.76 -11.05 -14.51
N LEU A 503 4.62 -10.40 -15.30
CA LEU A 503 6.06 -10.69 -15.28
C LEU A 503 6.67 -10.38 -13.90
N MET A 504 6.23 -9.32 -13.24
CA MET A 504 6.68 -8.98 -11.89
C MET A 504 6.26 -10.05 -10.87
N VAL A 505 5.03 -10.59 -10.97
CA VAL A 505 4.60 -11.74 -10.16
C VAL A 505 5.55 -12.93 -10.37
N GLY A 506 5.87 -13.26 -11.63
CA GLY A 506 6.83 -14.31 -11.97
C GLY A 506 8.24 -14.03 -11.40
N LEU A 507 8.70 -12.78 -11.44
CA LEU A 507 9.97 -12.33 -10.88
C LEU A 507 10.02 -12.53 -9.36
N ILE A 508 8.96 -12.16 -8.63
CA ILE A 508 8.89 -12.35 -7.17
C ILE A 508 8.90 -13.84 -6.80
N ILE A 509 8.21 -14.68 -7.59
CA ILE A 509 8.24 -16.15 -7.38
C ILE A 509 9.65 -16.69 -7.62
N ALA A 510 10.31 -16.26 -8.69
CA ALA A 510 11.65 -16.75 -9.06
C ALA A 510 12.77 -16.24 -8.12
N PHE A 511 12.60 -15.04 -7.57
CA PHE A 511 13.59 -14.35 -6.74
C PHE A 511 12.96 -13.85 -5.43
N PRO A 512 12.70 -14.74 -4.45
CA PRO A 512 12.13 -14.36 -3.15
C PRO A 512 12.96 -13.30 -2.42
N GLY A 513 14.27 -13.26 -2.67
CA GLY A 513 15.19 -12.27 -2.14
C GLY A 513 14.81 -10.81 -2.46
N LEU A 514 13.99 -10.55 -3.47
CA LEU A 514 13.47 -9.21 -3.75
C LEU A 514 12.60 -8.68 -2.61
N VAL A 515 11.93 -9.56 -1.88
CA VAL A 515 11.08 -9.22 -0.74
C VAL A 515 11.85 -9.39 0.57
N SER A 516 12.53 -10.52 0.74
CA SER A 516 13.17 -10.89 2.02
C SER A 516 14.45 -10.12 2.31
N SER A 517 15.10 -9.49 1.33
CA SER A 517 16.34 -8.73 1.56
C SER A 517 16.17 -7.48 2.44
N GLY A 518 14.95 -6.95 2.52
CA GLY A 518 14.61 -5.81 3.39
C GLY A 518 14.10 -6.22 4.77
N LEU A 519 13.88 -7.51 4.99
CA LEU A 519 13.43 -8.05 6.27
C LEU A 519 14.68 -8.42 7.09
N GLY A 520 14.76 -7.94 8.33
CA GLY A 520 15.72 -8.45 9.29
C GLY A 520 15.54 -9.98 9.41
N LYS A 521 16.62 -10.73 9.56
CA LYS A 521 16.47 -12.13 9.97
C LYS A 521 15.63 -12.11 11.25
N GLU A 522 14.48 -12.76 11.27
CA GLU A 522 13.84 -13.12 12.53
C GLU A 522 14.92 -13.89 13.32
N GLU A 523 15.54 -13.24 14.29
CA GLU A 523 16.20 -13.99 15.33
C GLU A 523 15.07 -14.80 15.96
N LEU A 524 15.12 -16.12 15.75
CA LEU A 524 14.34 -17.05 16.54
C LEU A 524 14.68 -16.68 17.98
N ILE A 525 13.77 -15.94 18.62
CA ILE A 525 13.90 -15.60 20.02
C ILE A 525 13.93 -16.96 20.70
N ASP A 526 15.12 -17.36 21.11
CA ASP A 526 15.31 -18.57 21.89
C ASP A 526 14.41 -18.39 23.12
N ALA A 527 13.29 -19.13 23.17
CA ALA A 527 12.29 -18.97 24.20
C ALA A 527 12.90 -19.06 25.62
N ASP A 528 14.00 -19.83 25.75
CA ASP A 528 14.77 -19.95 26.99
C ASP A 528 15.54 -18.66 27.31
N LYS A 529 16.08 -17.96 26.28
CA LYS A 529 16.74 -16.65 26.47
C LYS A 529 15.75 -15.54 26.78
N ALA A 530 14.60 -15.53 26.11
CA ALA A 530 13.53 -14.56 26.39
C ALA A 530 12.98 -14.74 27.82
N LEU A 531 12.79 -15.97 28.26
CA LEU A 531 12.40 -16.29 29.63
C LEU A 531 13.47 -15.86 30.65
N MET A 532 14.77 -16.08 30.36
CA MET A 532 15.86 -15.61 31.22
C MET A 532 15.93 -14.07 31.27
N GLN A 533 15.71 -13.38 30.17
CA GLN A 533 15.68 -11.92 30.14
C GLN A 533 14.51 -11.37 30.94
N MET A 534 13.30 -11.92 30.78
CA MET A 534 12.13 -11.53 31.57
C MET A 534 12.36 -11.75 33.08
N GLN A 535 12.94 -12.86 33.48
CA GLN A 535 13.28 -13.13 34.87
C GLN A 535 14.35 -12.16 35.42
N THR A 536 15.32 -11.78 34.59
CA THR A 536 16.37 -10.83 35.00
C THR A 536 15.81 -9.41 35.16
N ASP A 537 14.86 -9.02 34.30
CA ASP A 537 14.21 -7.72 34.37
C ASP A 537 13.23 -7.63 35.54
N GLU A 538 12.49 -8.71 35.86
CA GLU A 538 11.67 -8.82 37.08
C GLU A 538 12.48 -8.77 38.37
N ASP A 539 13.66 -9.41 38.37
CA ASP A 539 14.57 -9.38 39.52
C ASP A 539 15.21 -7.99 39.70
N LYS A 540 15.47 -7.26 38.62
CA LYS A 540 15.91 -5.86 38.66
C LYS A 540 14.81 -4.94 39.19
N GLU A 541 13.60 -5.09 38.71
CA GLU A 541 12.46 -4.29 39.13
C GLU A 541 12.13 -4.49 40.62
N LYS A 542 12.25 -5.75 41.11
CA LYS A 542 12.14 -6.09 42.51
C LYS A 542 13.30 -5.54 43.38
N ALA A 543 14.51 -5.50 42.84
CA ALA A 543 15.69 -4.94 43.50
C ALA A 543 15.60 -3.41 43.58
N ASP A 544 15.13 -2.75 42.52
CA ASP A 544 14.93 -1.31 42.47
C ASP A 544 13.78 -0.89 43.40
N ALA A 545 12.66 -1.63 43.44
CA ALA A 545 11.58 -1.42 44.38
C ALA A 545 11.99 -1.64 45.85
N ALA A 546 12.89 -2.60 46.14
CA ALA A 546 13.47 -2.82 47.45
C ALA A 546 14.45 -1.72 47.87
N ALA A 547 15.19 -1.14 46.90
CA ALA A 547 16.09 0.00 47.13
C ALA A 547 15.30 1.29 47.40
N ASP A 548 14.18 1.52 46.72
CA ASP A 548 13.30 2.66 46.96
C ASP A 548 12.59 2.59 48.33
N THR A 549 12.21 1.40 48.76
CA THR A 549 11.66 1.18 50.13
C THR A 549 12.71 1.37 51.22
N ALA A 550 13.97 1.08 50.93
CA ALA A 550 15.08 1.32 51.88
C ALA A 550 15.45 2.81 51.99
N ASN A 551 15.13 3.63 51.00
CA ASN A 551 15.41 5.08 50.93
C ASN A 551 14.24 5.96 51.48
N GLY A 552 13.22 5.40 52.13
CA GLY A 552 12.21 6.14 52.88
C GLY A 552 11.06 6.77 52.07
N GLY A 553 10.80 6.26 50.84
CA GLY A 553 9.61 6.61 50.08
C GLY A 553 8.41 5.81 50.52
N THR A 554 7.42 6.47 51.14
CA THR A 554 6.12 5.84 51.50
C THR A 554 5.30 5.62 50.24
N VAL A 555 5.24 4.39 49.75
CA VAL A 555 4.26 3.97 48.74
C VAL A 555 2.95 3.64 49.45
N GLN A 556 1.89 4.38 49.16
CA GLN A 556 0.52 4.01 49.54
C GLN A 556 0.15 2.70 48.81
N ALA A 557 0.06 1.62 49.59
CA ALA A 557 -0.41 0.34 49.08
C ALA A 557 -1.91 0.41 48.79
N ASP A 558 -2.28 0.24 47.55
CA ASP A 558 -3.66 -0.01 47.11
C ASP A 558 -4.08 -1.41 47.60
N LYS A 559 -5.12 -1.47 48.45
CA LYS A 559 -5.58 -2.67 49.14
C LYS A 559 -6.47 -3.61 48.31
N ASP A 560 -6.58 -3.43 47.00
CA ASP A 560 -7.51 -4.19 46.12
C ASP A 560 -6.83 -5.21 45.17
N ALA A 561 -5.56 -5.59 45.43
CA ALA A 561 -4.79 -6.44 44.51
C ALA A 561 -4.65 -7.92 44.92
N ASP A 562 -5.33 -8.39 45.94
CA ASP A 562 -5.04 -9.72 46.56
C ASP A 562 -5.89 -10.91 46.04
N ASP A 563 -6.70 -10.76 44.99
CA ASP A 563 -7.57 -11.85 44.48
C ASP A 563 -7.48 -12.12 42.95
N LYS A 564 -6.37 -11.77 42.29
CA LYS A 564 -6.14 -12.21 40.92
C LYS A 564 -4.99 -13.23 40.87
N GLU A 565 -5.32 -14.51 40.62
CA GLU A 565 -4.34 -15.53 40.25
C GLU A 565 -3.42 -14.96 39.15
N ASP A 566 -2.12 -15.00 39.43
CA ASP A 566 -1.07 -14.50 38.53
C ASP A 566 -1.16 -15.21 37.18
N PRO A 567 -1.51 -14.50 36.05
CA PRO A 567 -1.68 -15.12 34.75
C PRO A 567 -0.41 -15.83 34.26
N MET A 568 0.76 -15.42 34.77
CA MET A 568 2.06 -16.00 34.42
C MET A 568 2.28 -17.36 35.09
N LYS A 569 1.77 -17.57 36.31
CA LYS A 569 1.81 -18.89 36.96
C LYS A 569 0.94 -19.91 36.22
N ALA A 570 -0.24 -19.53 35.80
CA ALA A 570 -1.14 -20.39 35.02
C ALA A 570 -0.52 -20.79 33.68
N LEU A 571 0.19 -19.85 33.00
CA LEU A 571 0.89 -20.12 31.75
C LEU A 571 2.09 -21.07 31.95
N LEU A 572 2.88 -20.88 33.00
CA LEU A 572 4.03 -21.73 33.35
C LEU A 572 3.61 -23.16 33.70
N GLU A 573 2.48 -23.32 34.39
CA GLU A 573 1.94 -24.64 34.72
C GLU A 573 1.39 -25.36 33.49
N SER A 574 0.75 -24.62 32.55
CA SER A 574 0.28 -25.19 31.30
C SER A 574 1.44 -25.64 30.39
N MET A 575 2.52 -24.87 30.31
CA MET A 575 3.72 -25.23 29.54
C MET A 575 4.48 -26.43 30.15
N LYS A 576 4.56 -26.55 31.47
CA LYS A 576 5.15 -27.72 32.14
C LYS A 576 4.33 -28.99 31.92
N GLN A 577 3.00 -28.88 31.86
CA GLN A 577 2.11 -30.02 31.57
C GLN A 577 2.23 -30.46 30.11
N GLU A 578 2.48 -29.54 29.18
CA GLU A 578 2.68 -29.86 27.77
C GLU A 578 4.04 -30.52 27.50
N GLN A 579 5.10 -30.09 28.19
CA GLN A 579 6.41 -30.75 28.14
C GLN A 579 6.41 -32.17 28.74
N ALA A 580 5.61 -32.41 29.77
CA ALA A 580 5.48 -33.73 30.39
C ALA A 580 4.67 -34.73 29.53
N LYS A 581 3.98 -34.28 28.49
CA LYS A 581 3.17 -35.10 27.57
C LYS A 581 3.84 -35.49 26.26
N LYS A 582 5.09 -35.05 26.02
CA LYS A 582 5.87 -35.52 24.86
C LYS A 582 6.66 -36.77 25.25
N PRO A 583 6.47 -37.92 24.56
CA PRO A 583 7.17 -39.17 24.80
C PRO A 583 8.64 -39.12 24.38
#